data_9679ecec24567d82911f3aeaacc8a88b
#
_entry.id   9679ecec24567d82911f3aeaacc8a88b
#
_cell.length_a   1.000
_cell.length_b   1.000
_cell.length_c   1.000
_cell.angle_alpha   90.00
_cell.angle_beta   90.00
_cell.angle_gamma   90.00
#
_symmetry.space_group_name_H-M   'P 1'
#
loop_
_entity.id
_entity.type
_entity.pdbx_description
1 polymer ?
#
loop_
_entity_poly.entity_id
_entity_poly.type
_entity_poly.pdbx_seq_one_letter_code
_entity_poly.pdbx_strand_id
1 'polypeptide(L)'
;MHQPYVLIHQARPSHQILLHQALNAQGIFNVRISANATDLDACLAAERRPDLLILDHAMPTRAGLSLLARQHRSRVLLFVGQATPKHQNLAQEARKRGLWVLAELPWPLSTTRLQRALQALQERPWRRIQTVMSAPHAQ
;
A
#
# COMPACT_ATOMS: atom_id res chain seq x y z
N MET A 1 -8.42 9.01 -17.19
CA MET A 1 -7.37 8.86 -16.27
C MET A 1 -7.72 7.89 -15.21
N HIS A 2 -6.79 7.08 -14.86
CA HIS A 2 -7.03 6.05 -13.86
C HIS A 2 -6.99 6.65 -12.46
N GLN A 3 -8.05 6.46 -11.73
CA GLN A 3 -8.11 6.87 -10.33
C GLN A 3 -7.69 5.67 -9.50
N PRO A 4 -6.62 5.78 -8.72
CA PRO A 4 -6.17 4.62 -7.95
C PRO A 4 -7.15 4.24 -6.85
N TYR A 5 -7.27 2.95 -6.62
CA TYR A 5 -8.04 2.42 -5.53
C TYR A 5 -7.07 2.10 -4.38
N VAL A 6 -7.29 2.72 -3.23
CA VAL A 6 -6.41 2.58 -2.08
C VAL A 6 -7.15 1.90 -0.94
N LEU A 7 -6.54 0.86 -0.40
CA LEU A 7 -7.09 0.15 0.75
C LEU A 7 -6.22 0.47 1.97
N ILE A 8 -6.84 0.98 3.02
CA ILE A 8 -6.16 1.33 4.26
C ILE A 8 -6.41 0.27 5.32
N HIS A 9 -5.34 -0.23 5.92
CA HIS A 9 -5.43 -1.16 7.04
C HIS A 9 -4.55 -0.65 8.18
N GLN A 10 -5.17 0.05 9.12
CA GLN A 10 -4.51 0.67 10.27
C GLN A 10 -5.28 0.33 11.53
N ALA A 11 -4.57 0.11 12.61
CA ALA A 11 -5.21 -0.30 13.85
C ALA A 11 -6.01 0.82 14.53
N ARG A 12 -5.53 2.06 14.42
CA ARG A 12 -6.16 3.16 15.15
C ARG A 12 -7.14 3.92 14.26
N PRO A 13 -8.38 4.12 14.74
CA PRO A 13 -9.36 4.89 13.95
C PRO A 13 -8.88 6.30 13.59
N SER A 14 -8.14 6.97 14.49
CA SER A 14 -7.62 8.30 14.20
C SER A 14 -6.64 8.28 13.03
N HIS A 15 -5.82 7.24 12.94
CA HIS A 15 -4.87 7.10 11.83
C HIS A 15 -5.60 6.79 10.53
N GLN A 16 -6.66 6.00 10.59
CA GLN A 16 -7.48 5.70 9.43
C GLN A 16 -8.05 6.98 8.84
N ILE A 17 -8.60 7.83 9.70
CA ILE A 17 -9.22 9.08 9.27
C ILE A 17 -8.18 10.04 8.70
N LEU A 18 -7.03 10.17 9.37
CA LEU A 18 -5.98 11.07 8.89
C LEU A 18 -5.46 10.66 7.53
N LEU A 19 -5.29 9.37 7.30
CA LEU A 19 -4.86 8.87 5.99
C LEU A 19 -5.92 9.11 4.94
N HIS A 20 -7.17 8.86 5.27
CA HIS A 20 -8.26 9.06 4.33
C HIS A 20 -8.31 10.54 3.90
N GLN A 21 -8.22 11.45 4.87
CA GLN A 21 -8.23 12.88 4.59
C GLN A 21 -7.03 13.30 3.76
N ALA A 22 -5.85 12.77 4.08
CA ALA A 22 -4.63 13.10 3.36
C ALA A 22 -4.69 12.63 1.90
N LEU A 23 -5.26 11.45 1.66
CA LEU A 23 -5.43 10.93 0.31
C LEU A 23 -6.43 11.78 -0.47
N ASN A 24 -7.53 12.15 0.16
CA ASN A 24 -8.53 13.01 -0.48
C ASN A 24 -7.91 14.36 -0.85
N ALA A 25 -7.04 14.90 0.00
CA ALA A 25 -6.36 16.15 -0.28
C ALA A 25 -5.44 16.05 -1.49
N GLN A 26 -4.99 14.85 -1.83
CA GLN A 26 -4.17 14.60 -3.01
C GLN A 26 -5.02 14.18 -4.23
N GLY A 27 -6.33 14.30 -4.13
CA GLY A 27 -7.22 13.96 -5.23
C GLY A 27 -7.57 12.49 -5.34
N ILE A 28 -7.26 11.69 -4.34
CA ILE A 28 -7.58 10.28 -4.35
C ILE A 28 -8.83 10.05 -3.51
N PHE A 29 -9.92 9.68 -4.16
CA PHE A 29 -11.20 9.52 -3.49
C PHE A 29 -11.69 8.09 -3.41
N ASN A 30 -11.10 7.19 -4.17
CA ASN A 30 -11.49 5.80 -4.15
C ASN A 30 -10.69 5.09 -3.06
N VAL A 31 -11.13 5.29 -1.82
CA VAL A 31 -10.43 4.83 -0.64
C VAL A 31 -11.35 3.98 0.21
N ARG A 32 -10.88 2.82 0.61
CA ARG A 32 -11.62 1.97 1.53
C ARG A 32 -10.77 1.70 2.77
N ILE A 33 -11.42 1.68 3.92
CA ILE A 33 -10.76 1.36 5.18
C ILE A 33 -11.27 -0.01 5.61
N SER A 34 -10.35 -0.96 5.82
CA SER A 34 -10.74 -2.29 6.27
C SER A 34 -11.08 -2.22 7.77
N ALA A 35 -12.17 -2.86 8.14
CA ALA A 35 -12.64 -2.82 9.52
C ALA A 35 -11.80 -3.71 10.44
N ASN A 36 -11.32 -4.82 9.92
CA ASN A 36 -10.54 -5.79 10.69
C ASN A 36 -9.82 -6.74 9.71
N ALA A 37 -9.12 -7.72 10.25
CA ALA A 37 -8.36 -8.65 9.42
C ALA A 37 -9.25 -9.47 8.46
N THR A 38 -10.42 -9.86 8.90
CA THR A 38 -11.35 -10.59 8.05
C THR A 38 -11.83 -9.72 6.89
N ASP A 39 -12.16 -8.47 7.18
CA ASP A 39 -12.58 -7.53 6.15
C ASP A 39 -11.43 -7.25 5.18
N LEU A 40 -10.21 -7.15 5.68
CA LEU A 40 -9.04 -6.98 4.83
C LEU A 40 -8.90 -8.15 3.86
N ASP A 41 -9.02 -9.37 4.35
CA ASP A 41 -8.92 -10.55 3.51
C ASP A 41 -10.02 -10.55 2.45
N ALA A 42 -11.23 -10.16 2.81
CA ALA A 42 -12.33 -10.08 1.87
C ALA A 42 -12.06 -9.03 0.78
N CYS A 43 -11.53 -7.88 1.17
CA CYS A 43 -11.19 -6.83 0.20
C CYS A 43 -10.09 -7.27 -0.76
N LEU A 44 -9.10 -8.01 -0.26
CA LEU A 44 -8.00 -8.48 -1.09
C LEU A 44 -8.40 -9.61 -2.02
N ALA A 45 -9.41 -10.37 -1.64
CA ALA A 45 -9.93 -11.46 -2.46
C ALA A 45 -10.96 -10.99 -3.49
N ALA A 46 -11.45 -9.76 -3.35
CA ALA A 46 -12.47 -9.24 -4.23
C ALA A 46 -11.96 -9.09 -5.66
N GLU A 47 -12.91 -9.05 -6.59
CA GLU A 47 -12.56 -8.93 -7.98
C GLU A 47 -11.75 -7.70 -8.27
N ARG A 48 -12.15 -6.57 -7.74
CA ARG A 48 -11.37 -5.35 -7.90
C ARG A 48 -10.32 -5.27 -6.82
N ARG A 49 -9.07 -5.36 -7.20
CA ARG A 49 -7.96 -5.32 -6.26
C ARG A 49 -7.43 -3.90 -6.07
N PRO A 50 -6.97 -3.57 -4.87
CA PRO A 50 -6.42 -2.24 -4.66
C PRO A 50 -5.13 -2.03 -5.42
N ASP A 51 -4.93 -0.81 -5.89
CA ASP A 51 -3.69 -0.40 -6.52
C ASP A 51 -2.62 -0.15 -5.47
N LEU A 52 -3.03 0.24 -4.28
CA LEU A 52 -2.13 0.50 -3.16
C LEU A 52 -2.74 -0.03 -1.88
N LEU A 53 -1.94 -0.73 -1.10
CA LEU A 53 -2.34 -1.21 0.21
C LEU A 53 -1.50 -0.49 1.25
N ILE A 54 -2.15 0.26 2.15
CA ILE A 54 -1.48 0.99 3.21
C ILE A 54 -1.58 0.19 4.50
N LEU A 55 -0.44 -0.29 4.97
CA LEU A 55 -0.36 -1.14 6.15
C LEU A 55 0.21 -0.40 7.35
N ASP A 56 -0.17 -0.85 8.54
CA ASP A 56 0.35 -0.32 9.78
C ASP A 56 1.69 -1.00 10.05
N HIS A 57 2.75 -0.20 10.14
CA HIS A 57 4.08 -0.73 10.37
C HIS A 57 4.20 -1.38 11.76
N ALA A 58 3.30 -1.04 12.66
CA ALA A 58 3.28 -1.59 14.00
C ALA A 58 2.32 -2.77 14.16
N MET A 59 1.78 -3.30 13.07
CA MET A 59 0.88 -4.44 13.18
C MET A 59 1.63 -5.66 13.70
N PRO A 60 0.91 -6.62 14.31
CA PRO A 60 1.57 -7.81 14.87
C PRO A 60 2.37 -8.54 13.81
N THR A 61 3.58 -8.93 14.16
CA THR A 61 4.51 -9.56 13.21
C THR A 61 3.93 -10.78 12.53
N ARG A 62 3.31 -11.66 13.28
CA ARG A 62 2.76 -12.89 12.72
C ARG A 62 1.68 -12.59 11.67
N ALA A 63 0.76 -11.68 12.01
CA ALA A 63 -0.30 -11.30 11.09
C ALA A 63 0.29 -10.61 9.86
N GLY A 64 1.29 -9.77 10.06
CA GLY A 64 1.96 -9.06 8.97
C GLY A 64 2.66 -10.02 8.03
N LEU A 65 3.42 -10.97 8.55
CA LEU A 65 4.13 -11.95 7.72
C LEU A 65 3.16 -12.83 6.94
N SER A 66 2.06 -13.23 7.59
CA SER A 66 1.04 -14.00 6.91
C SER A 66 0.42 -13.21 5.76
N LEU A 67 0.16 -11.95 5.98
CA LEU A 67 -0.38 -11.08 4.95
C LEU A 67 0.58 -10.94 3.78
N LEU A 68 1.86 -10.71 4.05
CA LEU A 68 2.85 -10.55 2.99
C LEU A 68 3.01 -11.82 2.17
N ALA A 69 2.92 -12.98 2.81
CA ALA A 69 3.06 -14.26 2.12
C ALA A 69 1.98 -14.49 1.07
N ARG A 70 0.83 -13.83 1.21
CA ARG A 70 -0.29 -14.00 0.30
C ARG A 70 -0.36 -12.94 -0.78
N GLN A 71 0.58 -11.99 -0.81
CA GLN A 71 0.52 -10.92 -1.79
C GLN A 71 1.21 -11.29 -3.09
N HIS A 72 0.71 -10.74 -4.18
CA HIS A 72 1.33 -10.86 -5.48
C HIS A 72 2.53 -9.94 -5.55
N ARG A 73 3.52 -10.29 -6.34
CA ARG A 73 4.69 -9.45 -6.54
C ARG A 73 4.37 -8.07 -7.08
N SER A 74 3.26 -7.96 -7.80
CA SER A 74 2.87 -6.66 -8.34
C SER A 74 2.16 -5.78 -7.31
N ARG A 75 1.95 -6.29 -6.11
CA ARG A 75 1.27 -5.52 -5.08
C ARG A 75 2.15 -4.37 -4.61
N VAL A 76 1.57 -3.18 -4.53
CA VAL A 76 2.28 -2.01 -4.03
C VAL A 76 1.84 -1.75 -2.60
N LEU A 77 2.82 -1.59 -1.74
CA LEU A 77 2.59 -1.40 -0.31
C LEU A 77 3.15 -0.07 0.16
N LEU A 78 2.45 0.55 1.10
CA LEU A 78 2.93 1.72 1.80
C LEU A 78 2.81 1.41 3.28
N PHE A 79 3.89 1.55 4.04
CA PHE A 79 3.86 1.32 5.47
C PHE A 79 3.81 2.65 6.20
N VAL A 80 2.84 2.81 7.09
CA VAL A 80 2.71 4.03 7.88
C VAL A 80 2.79 3.66 9.36
N GLY A 81 3.61 4.37 10.10
CA GLY A 81 3.86 4.09 11.48
C GLY A 81 5.32 3.77 11.71
N GLN A 82 5.68 3.48 12.94
CA GLN A 82 7.05 3.16 13.28
C GLN A 82 7.18 1.69 13.62
N ALA A 83 8.20 1.04 13.05
CA ALA A 83 8.51 -0.32 13.45
C ALA A 83 9.03 -0.28 14.87
N THR A 84 8.58 -1.18 15.71
CA THR A 84 9.06 -1.25 17.07
C THR A 84 10.25 -2.21 17.14
N PRO A 85 11.16 -2.01 18.10
CA PRO A 85 12.31 -2.92 18.23
C PRO A 85 11.92 -4.36 18.52
N LYS A 86 10.72 -4.58 19.03
CA LYS A 86 10.25 -5.92 19.37
C LYS A 86 9.62 -6.63 18.18
N HIS A 87 9.37 -5.93 17.10
CA HIS A 87 8.72 -6.53 15.94
C HIS A 87 9.66 -6.53 14.77
N GLN A 88 9.51 -7.51 13.92
CA GLN A 88 10.27 -7.58 12.70
C GLN A 88 9.87 -6.43 11.79
N ASN A 89 10.82 -5.90 11.05
CA ASN A 89 10.53 -4.82 10.11
C ASN A 89 9.81 -5.39 8.90
N LEU A 90 8.52 -5.19 8.84
CA LEU A 90 7.68 -5.75 7.78
C LEU A 90 8.00 -5.17 6.41
N ALA A 91 8.41 -3.91 6.35
CA ALA A 91 8.78 -3.31 5.06
C ALA A 91 10.03 -3.97 4.49
N GLN A 92 10.99 -4.28 5.34
CA GLN A 92 12.19 -4.97 4.92
C GLN A 92 11.84 -6.37 4.44
N GLU A 93 10.97 -7.06 5.16
CA GLU A 93 10.55 -8.39 4.77
C GLU A 93 9.79 -8.37 3.43
N ALA A 94 8.95 -7.35 3.22
CA ALA A 94 8.24 -7.19 1.97
C ALA A 94 9.22 -7.03 0.80
N ARG A 95 10.26 -6.23 0.99
CA ARG A 95 11.28 -6.04 -0.03
C ARG A 95 12.02 -7.34 -0.35
N LYS A 96 12.32 -8.12 0.68
CA LYS A 96 12.99 -9.41 0.48
C LYS A 96 12.13 -10.37 -0.34
N ARG A 97 10.82 -10.23 -0.25
CA ARG A 97 9.88 -11.09 -0.98
C ARG A 97 9.60 -10.57 -2.38
N GLY A 98 10.24 -9.48 -2.78
CA GLY A 98 10.04 -8.91 -4.11
C GLY A 98 8.81 -8.04 -4.25
N LEU A 99 8.17 -7.69 -3.14
CA LEU A 99 7.03 -6.79 -3.17
C LEU A 99 7.52 -5.35 -3.30
N TRP A 100 6.69 -4.50 -3.87
CA TRP A 100 7.07 -3.11 -4.03
C TRP A 100 6.65 -2.31 -2.80
N VAL A 101 7.62 -1.86 -2.03
CA VAL A 101 7.37 -0.96 -0.91
C VAL A 101 7.58 0.47 -1.40
N LEU A 102 6.46 1.17 -1.52
CA LEU A 102 6.48 2.51 -2.08
C LEU A 102 7.18 3.48 -1.14
N ALA A 103 6.93 3.38 0.14
CA ALA A 103 7.58 4.21 1.14
C ALA A 103 7.26 3.70 2.54
N GLU A 104 7.99 4.22 3.53
CA GLU A 104 7.72 4.02 4.95
C GLU A 104 7.56 5.40 5.56
N LEU A 105 6.40 5.72 6.04
CA LEU A 105 6.10 7.06 6.56
C LEU A 105 5.78 6.99 8.04
N PRO A 106 6.51 7.73 8.87
CA PRO A 106 6.22 7.74 10.31
C PRO A 106 5.07 8.67 10.64
N TRP A 107 4.56 8.56 11.83
CA TRP A 107 3.64 9.55 12.37
C TRP A 107 4.45 10.64 13.09
N PRO A 108 4.08 11.89 13.02
CA PRO A 108 2.96 12.45 12.27
C PRO A 108 3.21 12.39 10.75
N LEU A 109 2.13 12.23 10.01
CA LEU A 109 2.22 12.02 8.58
C LEU A 109 2.71 13.26 7.85
N SER A 110 3.76 13.11 7.05
CA SER A 110 4.27 14.19 6.22
C SER A 110 3.50 14.23 4.90
N THR A 111 2.80 15.32 4.66
CA THR A 111 2.07 15.51 3.42
C THR A 111 2.98 15.46 2.20
N THR A 112 4.15 16.08 2.32
CA THR A 112 5.13 16.11 1.22
C THR A 112 5.62 14.71 0.88
N ARG A 113 5.95 13.91 1.89
CA ARG A 113 6.43 12.56 1.66
C ARG A 113 5.33 11.67 1.08
N LEU A 114 4.11 11.83 1.58
CA LEU A 114 2.97 11.11 1.02
C LEU A 114 2.75 11.48 -0.44
N GLN A 115 2.80 12.76 -0.74
CA GLN A 115 2.62 13.23 -2.11
C GLN A 115 3.66 12.62 -3.04
N ARG A 116 4.92 12.58 -2.62
CA ARG A 116 5.97 11.97 -3.42
C ARG A 116 5.75 10.49 -3.66
N ALA A 117 5.30 9.79 -2.62
CA ALA A 117 5.00 8.37 -2.75
C ALA A 117 3.87 8.14 -3.74
N LEU A 118 2.82 8.94 -3.67
CA LEU A 118 1.69 8.81 -4.58
C LEU A 118 2.06 9.14 -6.02
N GLN A 119 2.98 10.09 -6.21
CA GLN A 119 3.49 10.38 -7.54
C GLN A 119 4.24 9.18 -8.11
N ALA A 120 5.05 8.55 -7.30
CA ALA A 120 5.77 7.35 -7.73
C ALA A 120 4.80 6.24 -8.09
N LEU A 121 3.71 6.11 -7.36
CA LEU A 121 2.68 5.13 -7.68
C LEU A 121 2.10 5.37 -9.06
N GLN A 122 1.77 6.62 -9.38
CA GLN A 122 1.17 6.93 -10.66
C GLN A 122 2.11 6.79 -11.83
N GLU A 123 3.40 6.89 -11.59
CA GLU A 123 4.39 6.84 -12.65
C GLU A 123 4.94 5.46 -12.91
N ARG A 124 4.37 4.40 -12.39
CA ARG A 124 5.10 3.30 -12.40
C ARG A 124 4.59 2.13 -13.07
N PRO A 125 4.69 1.01 -12.60
CA PRO A 125 4.70 -0.19 -13.26
C PRO A 125 3.62 -0.48 -14.21
N TRP A 126 2.46 -0.11 -13.98
CA TRP A 126 1.43 -0.41 -14.93
C TRP A 126 1.71 0.32 -16.26
N ARG A 127 2.33 1.48 -16.18
CA ARG A 127 2.75 2.17 -17.39
C ARG A 127 3.90 1.42 -18.06
N ARG A 128 4.81 0.90 -17.30
CA ARG A 128 5.88 0.11 -17.84
C ARG A 128 5.37 -1.17 -18.45
N ILE A 129 4.38 -1.81 -17.85
CA ILE A 129 3.80 -3.01 -18.40
C ILE A 129 3.16 -2.71 -19.73
N GLN A 130 2.47 -1.61 -19.88
CA GLN A 130 1.90 -1.23 -21.15
C GLN A 130 2.97 -1.02 -22.19
N THR A 131 4.05 -0.38 -21.86
CA THR A 131 5.15 -0.16 -22.77
C THR A 131 5.74 -1.47 -23.25
N VAL A 132 5.94 -2.39 -22.36
CA VAL A 132 6.49 -3.68 -22.71
C VAL A 132 5.55 -4.43 -23.63
N MET A 133 4.28 -4.37 -23.34
CA MET A 133 3.31 -5.07 -24.17
C MET A 133 3.16 -4.45 -25.53
N SER A 134 3.44 -3.17 -25.67
CA SER A 134 3.34 -2.55 -26.96
C SER A 134 4.61 -2.71 -27.73
N ALA A 135 5.71 -2.82 -27.08
CA ALA A 135 6.94 -2.89 -27.79
C ALA A 135 7.27 -4.23 -28.27
N PRO A 136 6.76 -5.16 -27.88
CA PRO A 136 7.21 -6.39 -28.08
C PRO A 136 7.16 -6.91 -29.21
N HIS A 137 6.47 -6.63 -29.54
CA HIS A 137 6.42 -7.10 -30.58
C HIS A 137 7.48 -6.76 -31.30
N ALA A 138 8.02 -5.90 -30.97
CA ALA A 138 9.06 -5.46 -31.66
C ALA A 138 10.12 -6.33 -31.41
N GLN A 139 10.14 -6.92 -31.07
CA GLN A 139 11.12 -7.48 -30.98
C GLN A 139 11.33 -8.28 -31.05
#